data_4192918c74a71957aebcba12f4673eb1
#
_entry.id   4192918c74a71957aebcba12f4673eb1
#
_cell.length_a   1.000
_cell.length_b   1.000
_cell.length_c   1.000
_cell.angle_alpha   90.00
_cell.angle_beta   90.00
_cell.angle_gamma   90.00
#
_symmetry.space_group_name_H-M   'P 1'
#
loop_
_entity.id
_entity.type
_entity.pdbx_description
1 polymer ?
#
loop_
_entity_poly.entity_id
_entity_poly.type
_entity_poly.pdbx_seq_one_letter_code
_entity_poly.pdbx_strand_id
1 'polypeptide(L)'
;HEKLPQNKNFWYGSTATVRESGVWANEHYNTFVAIEPLLGPFEGDATKALQKLKWVIIGAETGRNAGKVIPKAEWIKDILASADATDTPVFMRSSMESVVGAENMRREKPQPILQRVPSDVQKERLWEYCTVCGKYRPMKEMYALLLRRKRGDSPERVAYMCPECYEQFSR
;
A
#
# COMPACT_ATOMS: atom_id res chain seq x y z
N HIS A 1 6.32 -0.46 25.38
CA HIS A 1 5.88 -0.50 23.98
C HIS A 1 4.90 0.63 23.80
N GLU A 2 5.27 1.66 23.04
CA GLU A 2 4.32 2.69 22.61
C GLU A 2 3.20 2.01 21.81
N LYS A 3 1.96 2.26 22.23
CA LYS A 3 0.80 1.79 21.48
C LYS A 3 0.71 2.58 20.19
N LEU A 4 0.62 1.90 19.06
CA LEU A 4 0.38 2.55 17.79
C LEU A 4 -0.97 3.31 17.83
N PRO A 5 -1.09 4.45 17.12
CA PRO A 5 -2.35 5.17 17.05
C PRO A 5 -3.47 4.29 16.51
N GLN A 6 -4.59 4.22 17.22
CA GLN A 6 -5.77 3.49 16.77
C GLN A 6 -6.68 4.41 15.98
N ASN A 7 -6.65 4.30 14.66
CA ASN A 7 -7.55 4.99 13.76
C ASN A 7 -7.99 4.02 12.66
N LYS A 8 -9.30 3.97 12.40
CA LYS A 8 -9.88 3.08 11.37
C LYS A 8 -9.31 3.28 9.95
N ASN A 9 -8.71 4.45 9.70
CA ASN A 9 -8.11 4.80 8.42
C ASN A 9 -6.61 4.46 8.37
N PHE A 10 -5.99 4.06 9.48
CA PHE A 10 -4.58 3.70 9.52
C PHE A 10 -4.42 2.21 9.23
N TRP A 11 -3.49 1.92 8.34
CA TRP A 11 -3.10 0.58 7.97
C TRP A 11 -1.62 0.40 8.29
N TYR A 12 -1.32 -0.68 9.00
CA TYR A 12 0.03 -1.03 9.40
C TYR A 12 0.48 -2.24 8.62
N GLY A 13 1.56 -2.09 7.85
CA GLY A 13 2.06 -3.13 6.98
C GLY A 13 3.42 -3.65 7.38
N SER A 14 3.65 -4.90 7.07
CA SER A 14 4.97 -5.52 7.01
C SER A 14 5.28 -5.95 5.59
N THR A 15 6.58 -6.00 5.26
CA THR A 15 7.05 -6.59 4.02
C THR A 15 7.70 -7.92 4.31
N ALA A 16 7.38 -8.92 3.52
CA ALA A 16 7.98 -10.24 3.59
C ALA A 16 8.40 -10.70 2.20
N THR A 17 9.43 -11.53 2.10
CA THR A 17 9.90 -12.09 0.82
C THR A 17 9.89 -13.60 0.83
N VAL A 18 10.08 -14.19 2.00
CA VAL A 18 10.01 -15.61 2.31
C VAL A 18 9.43 -15.78 3.71
N ARG A 19 9.13 -17.00 4.10
CA ARG A 19 8.50 -17.31 5.40
C ARG A 19 9.27 -16.77 6.62
N GLU A 20 10.59 -16.70 6.53
CA GLU A 20 11.47 -16.24 7.62
C GLU A 20 11.41 -14.73 7.84
N SER A 21 10.82 -13.98 6.90
CA SER A 21 10.77 -12.51 6.97
C SER A 21 9.93 -11.97 8.14
N GLY A 22 9.14 -12.80 8.77
CA GLY A 22 8.22 -12.41 9.83
C GLY A 22 7.04 -11.58 9.30
N VAL A 23 5.86 -11.86 9.81
CA VAL A 23 4.63 -11.12 9.48
C VAL A 23 4.06 -10.58 10.78
N TRP A 24 3.95 -9.26 10.87
CA TRP A 24 3.30 -8.64 12.00
C TRP A 24 1.78 -8.54 11.76
N ALA A 25 1.02 -9.20 12.61
CA ALA A 25 -0.43 -9.18 12.56
C ALA A 25 -1.01 -8.88 13.95
N ASN A 26 -2.02 -8.05 14.01
CA ASN A 26 -2.68 -7.67 15.25
C ASN A 26 -4.15 -7.35 14.99
N GLU A 27 -5.04 -8.01 15.70
CA GLU A 27 -6.49 -7.90 15.55
C GLU A 27 -7.06 -6.52 15.89
N HIS A 28 -6.36 -5.75 16.72
CA HIS A 28 -6.79 -4.40 17.14
C HIS A 28 -6.46 -3.32 16.10
N TYR A 29 -5.72 -3.67 15.05
CA TYR A 29 -5.31 -2.75 14.00
C TYR A 29 -5.71 -3.26 12.62
N ASN A 30 -5.75 -2.36 11.64
CA ASN A 30 -5.81 -2.78 10.25
C ASN A 30 -4.39 -3.16 9.83
N THR A 31 -4.12 -4.45 9.77
CA THR A 31 -2.80 -4.97 9.41
C THR A 31 -2.80 -5.63 8.04
N PHE A 32 -1.70 -5.47 7.30
CA PHE A 32 -1.49 -6.13 6.02
C PHE A 32 -0.05 -6.58 5.86
N VAL A 33 0.18 -7.48 4.92
CA VAL A 33 1.53 -7.85 4.47
C VAL A 33 1.68 -7.60 2.98
N ALA A 34 2.82 -7.07 2.58
CA ALA A 34 3.27 -7.07 1.19
C ALA A 34 4.33 -8.16 1.03
N ILE A 35 3.95 -9.28 0.40
CA ILE A 35 4.88 -10.35 0.02
C ILE A 35 5.43 -9.96 -1.35
N GLU A 36 6.40 -9.08 -1.35
CA GLU A 36 6.92 -8.46 -2.58
C GLU A 36 8.40 -8.10 -2.43
N PRO A 37 9.28 -8.80 -3.17
CA PRO A 37 8.97 -9.91 -4.08
C PRO A 37 8.74 -11.24 -3.34
N LEU A 38 7.86 -12.10 -3.90
CA LEU A 38 7.71 -13.47 -3.43
C LEU A 38 8.90 -14.29 -3.92
N LEU A 39 9.82 -14.64 -3.00
CA LEU A 39 11.08 -15.32 -3.34
C LEU A 39 11.13 -16.79 -2.89
N GLY A 40 10.15 -17.25 -2.15
CA GLY A 40 10.10 -18.62 -1.64
C GLY A 40 8.72 -18.99 -1.09
N PRO A 41 8.54 -20.23 -0.63
CA PRO A 41 7.28 -20.71 -0.10
C PRO A 41 6.91 -20.01 1.22
N PHE A 42 5.60 -19.85 1.44
CA PHE A 42 5.00 -19.47 2.69
C PHE A 42 4.24 -20.68 3.25
N GLU A 43 4.74 -21.31 4.28
CA GLU A 43 4.19 -22.55 4.85
C GLU A 43 4.14 -22.49 6.39
N GLY A 44 3.41 -23.43 7.00
CA GLY A 44 3.35 -23.62 8.43
C GLY A 44 2.87 -22.38 9.19
N ASP A 45 3.69 -21.87 10.12
CA ASP A 45 3.28 -20.72 10.96
C ASP A 45 3.20 -19.39 10.18
N ALA A 46 3.90 -19.27 9.06
CA ALA A 46 3.78 -18.09 8.20
C ALA A 46 2.38 -17.98 7.59
N THR A 47 1.79 -19.10 7.13
CA THR A 47 0.41 -19.11 6.63
C THR A 47 -0.60 -18.82 7.73
N LYS A 48 -0.38 -19.31 8.94
CA LYS A 48 -1.22 -18.98 10.10
C LYS A 48 -1.16 -17.48 10.45
N ALA A 49 0.00 -16.84 10.28
CA ALA A 49 0.12 -15.41 10.47
C ALA A 49 -0.69 -14.62 9.44
N LEU A 50 -0.77 -15.10 8.18
CA LEU A 50 -1.58 -14.48 7.14
C LEU A 50 -3.08 -14.46 7.50
N GLN A 51 -3.57 -15.48 8.20
CA GLN A 51 -4.97 -15.57 8.63
C GLN A 51 -5.40 -14.50 9.64
N LYS A 52 -4.46 -13.81 10.28
CA LYS A 52 -4.72 -12.71 11.21
C LYS A 52 -4.67 -11.33 10.56
N LEU A 53 -4.36 -11.27 9.28
CA LEU A 53 -4.26 -10.03 8.54
C LEU A 53 -5.62 -9.64 7.94
N LYS A 54 -5.76 -8.36 7.65
CA LYS A 54 -6.92 -7.82 6.93
C LYS A 54 -6.65 -7.61 5.44
N TRP A 55 -5.44 -7.82 4.98
CA TRP A 55 -5.09 -7.74 3.58
C TRP A 55 -3.73 -8.39 3.30
N VAL A 56 -3.64 -9.05 2.14
CA VAL A 56 -2.40 -9.65 1.63
C VAL A 56 -2.13 -9.08 0.23
N ILE A 57 -0.92 -8.60 0.02
CA ILE A 57 -0.46 -8.13 -1.29
C ILE A 57 0.66 -9.07 -1.76
N ILE A 58 0.61 -9.52 -3.01
CA ILE A 58 1.61 -10.43 -3.58
C ILE A 58 2.21 -9.80 -4.84
N GLY A 59 3.53 -9.86 -4.97
CA GLY A 59 4.25 -9.39 -6.15
C GLY A 59 5.46 -10.25 -6.48
N ALA A 60 5.81 -10.34 -7.76
CA ALA A 60 7.05 -10.92 -8.23
C ALA A 60 8.15 -9.86 -8.31
N GLU A 61 9.40 -10.29 -8.45
CA GLU A 61 10.53 -9.39 -8.67
C GLU A 61 10.33 -8.51 -9.91
N THR A 62 10.77 -7.27 -9.82
CA THR A 62 10.69 -6.26 -10.88
C THR A 62 12.04 -5.56 -11.09
N GLY A 63 12.15 -4.77 -12.14
CA GLY A 63 13.36 -4.00 -12.44
C GLY A 63 14.55 -4.89 -12.76
N ARG A 64 15.73 -4.59 -12.20
CA ARG A 64 17.00 -5.30 -12.50
C ARG A 64 16.99 -6.76 -12.06
N ASN A 65 16.12 -7.14 -11.17
CA ASN A 65 15.98 -8.50 -10.64
C ASN A 65 14.84 -9.28 -11.29
N ALA A 66 14.07 -8.65 -12.18
CA ALA A 66 12.96 -9.31 -12.83
C ALA A 66 13.37 -10.65 -13.44
N GLY A 67 12.65 -11.72 -13.05
CA GLY A 67 12.90 -13.07 -13.56
C GLY A 67 14.05 -13.85 -12.91
N LYS A 68 14.79 -13.28 -11.94
CA LYS A 68 15.80 -14.07 -11.19
C LYS A 68 15.16 -15.14 -10.35
N VAL A 69 14.06 -14.79 -9.67
CA VAL A 69 13.20 -15.76 -9.00
C VAL A 69 11.79 -15.60 -9.55
N ILE A 70 11.29 -16.66 -10.18
CA ILE A 70 9.90 -16.72 -10.65
C ILE A 70 9.10 -17.44 -9.57
N PRO A 71 8.07 -16.80 -8.97
CA PRO A 71 7.22 -17.45 -7.98
C PRO A 71 6.59 -18.71 -8.55
N LYS A 72 6.61 -19.80 -7.77
CA LYS A 72 5.98 -21.05 -8.17
C LYS A 72 4.49 -21.03 -7.86
N ALA A 73 3.69 -21.69 -8.70
CA ALA A 73 2.24 -21.77 -8.53
C ALA A 73 1.84 -22.37 -7.17
N GLU A 74 2.58 -23.33 -6.66
CA GLU A 74 2.38 -23.95 -5.35
C GLU A 74 2.51 -22.93 -4.20
N TRP A 75 3.52 -22.02 -4.24
CA TRP A 75 3.71 -20.99 -3.21
C TRP A 75 2.52 -20.02 -3.16
N ILE A 76 2.00 -19.69 -4.34
CA ILE A 76 0.84 -18.81 -4.46
C ILE A 76 -0.40 -19.50 -3.94
N LYS A 77 -0.58 -20.79 -4.28
CA LYS A 77 -1.71 -21.61 -3.83
C LYS A 77 -1.79 -21.68 -2.31
N ASP A 78 -0.67 -21.86 -1.62
CA ASP A 78 -0.62 -21.96 -0.16
C ASP A 78 -0.99 -20.62 0.50
N ILE A 79 -0.52 -19.49 -0.05
CA ILE A 79 -0.91 -18.15 0.40
C ILE A 79 -2.41 -17.92 0.17
N LEU A 80 -2.93 -18.27 -1.00
CA LEU A 80 -4.35 -18.13 -1.31
C LEU A 80 -5.23 -18.99 -0.42
N ALA A 81 -4.87 -20.25 -0.21
CA ALA A 81 -5.61 -21.16 0.68
C ALA A 81 -5.67 -20.62 2.12
N SER A 82 -4.57 -20.02 2.60
CA SER A 82 -4.53 -19.40 3.92
C SER A 82 -5.41 -18.16 4.01
N ALA A 83 -5.42 -17.31 2.97
CA ALA A 83 -6.24 -16.12 2.92
C ALA A 83 -7.73 -16.47 2.80
N ASP A 84 -8.07 -17.45 1.97
CA ASP A 84 -9.45 -17.93 1.76
C ASP A 84 -10.05 -18.55 3.04
N ALA A 85 -9.23 -19.17 3.88
CA ALA A 85 -9.68 -19.75 5.15
C ALA A 85 -10.28 -18.70 6.12
N THR A 86 -9.99 -17.42 5.93
CA THR A 86 -10.45 -16.31 6.76
C THR A 86 -11.10 -15.18 5.97
N ASP A 87 -11.41 -15.42 4.71
CA ASP A 87 -11.96 -14.41 3.79
C ASP A 87 -11.08 -13.13 3.74
N THR A 88 -9.77 -13.33 3.83
CA THR A 88 -8.80 -12.23 3.78
C THR A 88 -8.57 -11.81 2.32
N PRO A 89 -8.87 -10.56 1.95
CA PRO A 89 -8.66 -10.08 0.59
C PRO A 89 -7.21 -10.21 0.12
N VAL A 90 -7.02 -10.61 -1.14
CA VAL A 90 -5.70 -10.74 -1.77
C VAL A 90 -5.60 -9.82 -2.97
N PHE A 91 -4.51 -9.06 -3.03
CA PHE A 91 -4.18 -8.21 -4.17
C PHE A 91 -2.86 -8.65 -4.83
N MET A 92 -2.94 -9.14 -6.04
CA MET A 92 -1.77 -9.46 -6.85
C MET A 92 -1.32 -8.26 -7.66
N ARG A 93 -0.04 -7.90 -7.56
CA ARG A 93 0.57 -6.87 -8.39
C ARG A 93 0.62 -7.31 -9.85
N SER A 94 0.75 -6.37 -10.78
CA SER A 94 0.82 -6.67 -12.22
C SER A 94 1.98 -7.61 -12.56
N SER A 95 3.06 -7.59 -11.78
CA SER A 95 4.19 -8.51 -11.91
C SER A 95 3.83 -9.98 -11.74
N MET A 96 2.66 -10.29 -11.17
CA MET A 96 2.16 -11.67 -11.01
C MET A 96 1.44 -12.20 -12.26
N GLU A 97 1.05 -11.33 -13.18
CA GLU A 97 0.27 -11.71 -14.36
C GLU A 97 0.97 -12.76 -15.23
N SER A 98 2.28 -12.60 -15.41
CA SER A 98 3.09 -13.59 -16.14
C SER A 98 3.25 -14.94 -15.43
N VAL A 99 2.92 -14.99 -14.14
CA VAL A 99 3.05 -16.21 -13.32
C VAL A 99 1.74 -16.97 -13.23
N VAL A 100 0.63 -16.26 -13.03
CA VAL A 100 -0.69 -16.88 -12.78
C VAL A 100 -1.65 -16.78 -13.97
N GLY A 101 -1.35 -15.96 -14.97
CA GLY A 101 -2.27 -15.62 -16.07
C GLY A 101 -3.23 -14.49 -15.65
N ALA A 102 -3.68 -13.72 -16.64
CA ALA A 102 -4.56 -12.56 -16.42
C ALA A 102 -5.89 -12.97 -15.77
N GLU A 103 -6.42 -14.11 -16.14
CA GLU A 103 -7.69 -14.67 -15.67
C GLU A 103 -7.68 -15.10 -14.20
N ASN A 104 -6.48 -15.38 -13.65
CA ASN A 104 -6.31 -15.82 -12.27
C ASN A 104 -5.84 -14.68 -11.33
N MET A 105 -5.77 -13.46 -11.84
CA MET A 105 -5.35 -12.32 -11.05
C MET A 105 -6.40 -11.88 -10.03
N ARG A 106 -6.09 -11.99 -8.76
CA ARG A 106 -6.94 -11.42 -7.69
C ARG A 106 -6.58 -9.95 -7.47
N ARG A 107 -7.58 -9.09 -7.43
CA ARG A 107 -7.46 -7.63 -7.26
C ARG A 107 -8.32 -7.12 -6.10
N GLU A 108 -8.44 -7.94 -5.07
CA GLU A 108 -9.31 -7.68 -3.95
C GLU A 108 -8.72 -6.62 -3.02
N LYS A 109 -9.61 -5.84 -2.44
CA LYS A 109 -9.27 -4.82 -1.45
C LYS A 109 -10.17 -4.98 -0.24
N PRO A 110 -9.63 -4.86 0.99
CA PRO A 110 -10.45 -4.91 2.18
C PRO A 110 -11.46 -3.76 2.21
N GLN A 111 -12.63 -4.02 2.80
CA GLN A 111 -13.63 -2.99 3.07
C GLN A 111 -13.43 -2.42 4.49
N PRO A 112 -13.48 -1.11 4.72
CA PRO A 112 -13.39 -0.08 3.70
C PRO A 112 -11.94 0.41 3.56
N ILE A 113 -11.21 -0.04 2.56
CA ILE A 113 -10.23 0.88 2.02
C ILE A 113 -11.07 1.95 1.37
N LEU A 114 -10.84 3.19 1.78
CA LEU A 114 -11.43 4.36 1.17
C LEU A 114 -11.63 4.08 -0.33
N GLN A 115 -12.89 3.92 -0.70
CA GLN A 115 -13.23 4.09 -2.11
C GLN A 115 -12.50 5.34 -2.56
N ARG A 116 -11.80 5.29 -3.67
CA ARG A 116 -11.30 6.51 -4.31
C ARG A 116 -12.43 7.51 -4.17
N VAL A 117 -12.18 8.54 -3.36
CA VAL A 117 -13.14 9.62 -3.20
C VAL A 117 -13.49 10.00 -4.64
N PRO A 118 -14.74 9.93 -5.06
CA PRO A 118 -15.13 10.23 -6.42
C PRO A 118 -14.51 11.56 -6.84
N SER A 119 -14.17 11.73 -8.11
CA SER A 119 -13.43 12.90 -8.60
C SER A 119 -14.12 14.24 -8.32
N ASP A 120 -15.43 14.23 -8.13
CA ASP A 120 -16.29 15.32 -7.66
C ASP A 120 -16.07 15.62 -6.17
N VAL A 121 -15.78 14.64 -5.33
CA VAL A 121 -15.45 14.81 -3.90
C VAL A 121 -13.96 15.09 -3.71
N GLN A 122 -13.07 14.74 -4.65
CA GLN A 122 -11.68 15.23 -4.65
C GLN A 122 -11.59 16.76 -4.80
N LYS A 123 -12.63 17.40 -5.32
CA LYS A 123 -12.76 18.86 -5.35
C LYS A 123 -13.01 19.44 -3.94
N GLU A 124 -13.38 18.62 -2.95
CA GLU A 124 -13.64 19.00 -1.58
C GLU A 124 -12.68 18.32 -0.59
N ARG A 125 -11.37 18.29 -0.89
CA ARG A 125 -10.40 18.12 0.18
C ARG A 125 -10.54 19.29 1.12
N LEU A 126 -11.30 19.10 2.19
CA LEU A 126 -11.56 20.15 3.16
C LEU A 126 -10.28 20.59 3.89
N TRP A 127 -9.27 19.67 3.97
CA TRP A 127 -8.05 19.90 4.73
C TRP A 127 -6.84 19.20 4.09
N GLU A 128 -5.67 19.82 4.20
CA GLU A 128 -4.40 19.27 3.72
C GLU A 128 -3.23 19.71 4.62
N TYR A 129 -2.11 18.99 4.54
CA TYR A 129 -0.88 19.34 5.24
C TYR A 129 -0.03 20.32 4.43
N CYS A 130 0.47 21.34 5.11
CA CYS A 130 1.49 22.20 4.52
C CYS A 130 2.78 21.42 4.32
N THR A 131 3.28 21.37 3.10
CA THR A 131 4.51 20.62 2.74
C THR A 131 5.76 21.20 3.42
N VAL A 132 5.72 22.46 3.84
CA VAL A 132 6.86 23.15 4.45
C VAL A 132 6.88 22.97 5.97
N CYS A 133 5.78 23.27 6.66
CA CYS A 133 5.75 23.25 8.13
C CYS A 133 4.95 22.10 8.74
N GLY A 134 4.34 21.24 7.93
CA GLY A 134 3.53 20.09 8.39
C GLY A 134 2.20 20.47 9.07
N LYS A 135 1.84 21.73 9.17
CA LYS A 135 0.56 22.13 9.77
C LYS A 135 -0.62 21.71 8.90
N TYR A 136 -1.65 21.17 9.53
CA TYR A 136 -2.90 20.76 8.89
C TYR A 136 -3.83 21.96 8.78
N ARG A 137 -4.28 22.29 7.57
CA ARG A 137 -5.07 23.48 7.28
C ARG A 137 -6.24 23.18 6.33
N PRO A 138 -7.31 24.01 6.35
CA PRO A 138 -8.36 23.92 5.34
C PRO A 138 -7.78 24.13 3.94
N MET A 139 -8.16 23.28 3.00
CA MET A 139 -7.66 23.31 1.63
C MET A 139 -7.92 24.64 0.92
N LYS A 140 -9.04 25.29 1.25
CA LYS A 140 -9.40 26.62 0.73
C LYS A 140 -8.42 27.74 1.11
N GLU A 141 -7.59 27.51 2.12
CA GLU A 141 -6.57 28.44 2.62
C GLU A 141 -5.17 28.11 2.09
N MET A 142 -5.02 27.01 1.34
CA MET A 142 -3.72 26.54 0.88
C MET A 142 -3.39 27.06 -0.52
N TYR A 143 -2.12 27.33 -0.72
CA TYR A 143 -1.55 27.62 -2.04
C TYR A 143 -1.01 26.32 -2.65
N ALA A 144 -1.39 26.03 -3.89
CA ALA A 144 -0.92 24.88 -4.63
C ALA A 144 0.30 25.25 -5.47
N LEU A 145 1.39 24.52 -5.30
CA LEU A 145 2.61 24.64 -6.08
C LEU A 145 2.75 23.42 -6.99
N LEU A 146 2.79 23.66 -8.30
CA LEU A 146 3.13 22.64 -9.27
C LEU A 146 4.66 22.48 -9.33
N LEU A 147 5.15 21.38 -8.77
CA LEU A 147 6.56 21.03 -8.85
C LEU A 147 6.83 20.38 -10.21
N ARG A 148 7.34 21.17 -11.17
CA ARG A 148 7.83 20.64 -12.45
C ARG A 148 9.15 19.89 -12.24
N ARG A 149 9.19 18.62 -12.60
CA ARG A 149 10.43 17.85 -12.69
C ARG A 149 11.06 18.00 -14.09
N LYS A 150 12.40 17.83 -14.15
CA LYS A 150 13.14 17.74 -15.41
C LYS A 150 12.66 16.57 -16.25
N ARG A 151 12.70 16.73 -17.59
CA ARG A 151 12.26 15.77 -18.61
C ARG A 151 12.56 14.31 -18.24
N GLY A 152 11.54 13.47 -18.21
CA GLY A 152 11.64 12.02 -18.14
C GLY A 152 10.97 11.32 -16.96
N ASP A 153 10.52 12.05 -15.94
CA ASP A 153 9.93 11.45 -14.72
C ASP A 153 8.41 11.64 -14.63
N SER A 154 7.79 10.65 -13.96
CA SER A 154 6.35 10.51 -13.63
C SER A 154 5.64 11.78 -13.14
N PRO A 155 4.31 11.77 -13.04
CA PRO A 155 3.43 12.94 -13.06
C PRO A 155 3.74 13.97 -11.99
N GLU A 156 3.42 15.22 -12.33
CA GLU A 156 3.49 16.43 -11.53
C GLU A 156 3.03 16.19 -10.09
N ARG A 157 3.91 16.44 -9.12
CA ARG A 157 3.54 16.47 -7.71
C ARG A 157 3.02 17.87 -7.38
N VAL A 158 1.84 17.93 -6.80
CA VAL A 158 1.31 19.15 -6.22
C VAL A 158 1.77 19.22 -4.76
N ALA A 159 2.51 20.25 -4.41
CA ALA A 159 2.80 20.60 -3.04
C ALA A 159 1.82 21.68 -2.57
N TYR A 160 1.37 21.59 -1.32
CA TYR A 160 0.47 22.56 -0.74
C TYR A 160 1.20 23.34 0.34
N MET A 161 1.05 24.66 0.33
CA MET A 161 1.63 25.55 1.35
C MET A 161 0.55 26.36 2.06
N CYS A 162 0.68 26.47 3.38
CA CYS A 162 -0.16 27.39 4.15
C CYS A 162 0.22 28.86 3.87
N PRO A 163 -0.66 29.83 4.14
CA PRO A 163 -0.41 31.25 3.89
C PRO A 163 0.91 31.74 4.50
N GLU A 164 1.19 31.37 5.75
CA GLU A 164 2.39 31.81 6.47
C GLU A 164 3.68 31.33 5.77
N CYS A 165 3.69 30.10 5.28
CA CYS A 165 4.83 29.56 4.55
C CYS A 165 4.93 30.16 3.14
N TYR A 166 3.81 30.39 2.47
CA TYR A 166 3.78 31.00 1.15
C TYR A 166 4.33 32.43 1.16
N GLU A 167 3.94 33.24 2.13
CA GLU A 167 4.45 34.60 2.29
C GLU A 167 5.96 34.68 2.55
N GLN A 168 6.51 33.71 3.30
CA GLN A 168 7.96 33.58 3.50
C GLN A 168 8.72 33.18 2.24
N PHE A 169 8.05 32.45 1.33
CA PHE A 169 8.66 31.95 0.09
C PHE A 169 8.57 32.95 -1.08
N SER A 170 7.64 33.90 -1.00
CA SER A 170 7.38 34.91 -2.04
C SER A 170 8.10 36.23 -1.82
N ARG A 171 8.92 36.33 -0.77
CA ARG A 171 9.83 37.44 -0.52
C ARG A 171 11.25 37.10 -1.01
#